data_602f5e8497418492c8c9cf0efc5e5b2e
#
_entry.id   602f5e8497418492c8c9cf0efc5e5b2e
#
_cell.length_a   1.000
_cell.length_b   1.000
_cell.length_c   1.000
_cell.angle_alpha   90.00
_cell.angle_beta   90.00
_cell.angle_gamma   90.00
#
_symmetry.space_group_name_H-M   'P 1'
#
loop_
_entity.id
_entity.type
_entity.pdbx_description
1 polymer ?
#
loop_
_entity_poly.entity_id
_entity_poly.type
_entity_poly.pdbx_seq_one_letter_code
_entity_poly.pdbx_strand_id
1 'polypeptide(L)'
;KIQLMKRPKFLAKDKTPLTSVVKYSAIELAKKGYVSDFVLQIAPTCPFIKIKTIKHIIKLLKKGNDCVVTLKKIEHEHPYRAKELNKKNLQFKSFLKNVDVEKFISRQDLPKLFCTSGGIYARSFTLLKKFNEKDFNLGKKPIGVVVDDIEAINIDRLIDFDFAELMSKKYKLR
;
A
#
# COMPACT_ATOMS: atom_id res chain seq x y z
N LYS A 1 22.37 -1.18 -11.53
CA LYS A 1 22.38 -2.63 -11.78
C LYS A 1 21.39 -3.30 -10.85
N ILE A 2 20.45 -4.10 -11.41
CA ILE A 2 19.45 -4.84 -10.60
C ILE A 2 20.14 -6.09 -10.05
N GLN A 3 19.93 -6.36 -8.77
CA GLN A 3 20.37 -7.59 -8.13
C GLN A 3 19.18 -8.51 -7.90
N LEU A 4 19.31 -9.79 -8.23
CA LEU A 4 18.33 -10.80 -7.98
C LEU A 4 18.63 -11.51 -6.65
N MET A 5 17.60 -11.67 -5.83
CA MET A 5 17.65 -12.46 -4.60
C MET A 5 16.58 -13.55 -4.65
N LYS A 6 17.03 -14.79 -4.54
CA LYS A 6 16.10 -15.94 -4.50
C LYS A 6 15.35 -15.94 -3.19
N ARG A 7 14.00 -15.96 -3.28
CA ARG A 7 13.13 -16.08 -2.10
C ARG A 7 13.27 -17.50 -1.49
N PRO A 8 13.60 -17.63 -0.19
CA PRO A 8 13.69 -18.94 0.45
C PRO A 8 12.33 -19.65 0.50
N LYS A 9 12.34 -20.97 0.44
CA LYS A 9 11.10 -21.79 0.44
C LYS A 9 10.21 -21.51 1.66
N PHE A 10 10.76 -21.28 2.84
CA PHE A 10 9.98 -21.00 4.06
C PHE A 10 9.24 -19.66 4.00
N LEU A 11 9.69 -18.68 3.19
CA LEU A 11 9.01 -17.41 2.92
C LEU A 11 8.12 -17.44 1.67
N ALA A 12 8.09 -18.53 0.93
CA ALA A 12 7.36 -18.67 -0.34
C ALA A 12 5.95 -19.28 -0.17
N LYS A 13 5.43 -19.31 1.06
CA LYS A 13 4.08 -19.82 1.36
C LYS A 13 3.05 -18.74 1.07
N ASP A 14 1.82 -19.11 0.67
CA ASP A 14 0.73 -18.20 0.29
C ASP A 14 0.36 -17.20 1.41
N LYS A 15 0.42 -17.63 2.65
CA LYS A 15 0.10 -16.81 3.82
C LYS A 15 1.29 -15.99 4.35
N THR A 16 2.46 -16.04 3.73
CA THR A 16 3.63 -15.30 4.20
C THR A 16 3.46 -13.80 3.93
N PRO A 17 3.47 -12.94 4.96
CA PRO A 17 3.40 -11.50 4.76
C PRO A 17 4.56 -11.01 3.89
N LEU A 18 4.27 -10.15 2.91
CA LEU A 18 5.32 -9.60 2.04
C LEU A 18 6.39 -8.83 2.83
N THR A 19 6.00 -8.19 3.94
CA THR A 19 6.93 -7.50 4.84
C THR A 19 7.98 -8.44 5.43
N SER A 20 7.66 -9.73 5.68
CA SER A 20 8.63 -10.76 6.11
C SER A 20 9.70 -11.00 5.05
N VAL A 21 9.29 -11.03 3.78
CA VAL A 21 10.22 -11.18 2.64
C VAL A 21 11.12 -9.94 2.51
N VAL A 22 10.54 -8.75 2.63
CA VAL A 22 11.29 -7.49 2.57
C VAL A 22 12.29 -7.39 3.72
N LYS A 23 11.87 -7.74 4.96
CA LYS A 23 12.75 -7.79 6.12
C LYS A 23 13.92 -8.75 5.91
N TYR A 24 13.63 -9.98 5.46
CA TYR A 24 14.66 -10.97 5.15
C TYR A 24 15.65 -10.44 4.12
N SER A 25 15.16 -9.91 3.00
CA SER A 25 15.99 -9.37 1.93
C SER A 25 16.90 -8.23 2.40
N ALA A 26 16.36 -7.32 3.20
CA ALA A 26 17.11 -6.20 3.76
C ALA A 26 18.21 -6.67 4.71
N ILE A 27 17.95 -7.67 5.56
CA ILE A 27 18.93 -8.27 6.47
C ILE A 27 20.04 -8.98 5.69
N GLU A 28 19.70 -9.79 4.69
CA GLU A 28 20.68 -10.51 3.87
C GLU A 28 21.56 -9.54 3.06
N LEU A 29 21.01 -8.44 2.56
CA LEU A 29 21.81 -7.40 1.92
C LEU A 29 22.76 -6.70 2.91
N ALA A 30 22.31 -6.42 4.11
CA ALA A 30 23.14 -5.83 5.16
C ALA A 30 24.32 -6.75 5.53
N LYS A 31 24.13 -8.06 5.62
CA LYS A 31 25.20 -9.06 5.83
C LYS A 31 26.25 -9.05 4.70
N LYS A 32 25.85 -8.66 3.49
CA LYS A 32 26.75 -8.52 2.33
C LYS A 32 27.40 -7.13 2.23
N GLY A 33 27.26 -6.29 3.25
CA GLY A 33 27.84 -4.94 3.29
C GLY A 33 26.96 -3.84 2.69
N TYR A 34 25.74 -4.15 2.19
CA TYR A 34 24.79 -3.14 1.70
C TYR A 34 23.96 -2.61 2.86
N VAL A 35 24.55 -1.76 3.70
CA VAL A 35 23.86 -1.13 4.82
C VAL A 35 23.04 0.06 4.33
N SER A 36 21.78 0.14 4.72
CA SER A 36 20.86 1.21 4.34
C SER A 36 20.04 1.66 5.55
N ASP A 37 19.83 2.97 5.69
CA ASP A 37 18.98 3.53 6.74
C ASP A 37 17.49 3.25 6.46
N PHE A 38 17.11 3.14 5.20
CA PHE A 38 15.73 2.99 4.74
C PHE A 38 15.58 1.87 3.72
N VAL A 39 14.42 1.24 3.74
CA VAL A 39 14.03 0.22 2.77
C VAL A 39 12.70 0.66 2.13
N LEU A 40 12.70 0.75 0.81
CA LEU A 40 11.50 1.04 0.02
C LEU A 40 11.03 -0.27 -0.62
N GLN A 41 9.86 -0.72 -0.21
CA GLN A 41 9.12 -1.78 -0.88
C GLN A 41 8.27 -1.14 -1.96
N ILE A 42 8.53 -1.45 -3.22
CA ILE A 42 7.78 -0.96 -4.37
C ILE A 42 7.11 -2.15 -5.04
N ALA A 43 5.78 -2.10 -5.19
CA ALA A 43 5.02 -3.18 -5.79
C ALA A 43 5.14 -3.14 -7.33
N PRO A 44 5.56 -4.22 -7.99
CA PRO A 44 5.62 -4.27 -9.46
C PRO A 44 4.22 -4.20 -10.09
N THR A 45 3.17 -4.52 -9.33
CA THR A 45 1.77 -4.39 -9.73
C THR A 45 1.28 -2.93 -9.80
N CYS A 46 2.09 -1.96 -9.36
CA CYS A 46 1.81 -0.53 -9.46
C CYS A 46 2.74 0.11 -10.52
N PRO A 47 2.43 -0.01 -11.82
CA PRO A 47 3.38 0.30 -12.89
C PRO A 47 3.63 1.81 -13.09
N PHE A 48 2.77 2.68 -12.56
CA PHE A 48 2.81 4.12 -12.84
C PHE A 48 3.38 4.96 -11.69
N ILE A 49 4.14 4.35 -10.78
CA ILE A 49 4.81 5.05 -9.69
C ILE A 49 5.78 6.10 -10.25
N LYS A 50 5.62 7.34 -9.79
CA LYS A 50 6.39 8.48 -10.28
C LYS A 50 7.71 8.65 -9.51
N ILE A 51 8.77 8.96 -10.23
CA ILE A 51 10.08 9.26 -9.61
C ILE A 51 9.98 10.40 -8.61
N LYS A 52 9.13 11.42 -8.88
CA LYS A 52 8.89 12.53 -7.94
C LYS A 52 8.34 12.06 -6.59
N THR A 53 7.46 11.06 -6.61
CA THR A 53 6.87 10.46 -5.40
C THR A 53 7.94 9.72 -4.59
N ILE A 54 8.78 8.91 -5.26
CA ILE A 54 9.91 8.23 -4.62
C ILE A 54 10.87 9.25 -3.97
N LYS A 55 11.26 10.30 -4.69
CA LYS A 55 12.12 11.37 -4.16
C LYS A 55 11.49 12.07 -2.96
N HIS A 56 10.18 12.32 -2.99
CA HIS A 56 9.46 12.94 -1.88
C HIS A 56 9.45 12.04 -0.65
N ILE A 57 9.17 10.74 -0.81
CA ILE A 57 9.21 9.74 0.26
C ILE A 57 10.60 9.68 0.91
N ILE A 58 11.67 9.62 0.11
CA ILE A 58 13.04 9.62 0.62
C ILE A 58 13.34 10.89 1.43
N LYS A 59 12.87 12.06 0.97
CA LYS A 59 13.01 13.33 1.70
C LYS A 59 12.29 13.28 3.06
N LEU A 60 11.09 12.68 3.12
CA LEU A 60 10.36 12.53 4.37
C LEU A 60 11.06 11.57 5.34
N LEU A 61 11.58 10.44 4.87
CA LEU A 61 12.36 9.52 5.69
C LEU A 61 13.62 10.19 6.26
N LYS A 62 14.35 10.96 5.45
CA LYS A 62 15.53 11.72 5.89
C LYS A 62 15.23 12.79 6.95
N LYS A 63 13.96 13.20 7.10
CA LYS A 63 13.51 14.10 8.18
C LYS A 63 13.24 13.37 9.52
N GLY A 64 13.57 12.08 9.61
CA GLY A 64 13.42 11.28 10.83
C GLY A 64 12.09 10.54 10.95
N ASN A 65 11.30 10.47 9.87
CA ASN A 65 10.08 9.64 9.89
C ASN A 65 10.43 8.16 9.69
N ASP A 66 9.88 7.30 10.51
CA ASP A 66 10.15 5.84 10.48
C ASP A 66 9.41 5.10 9.38
N CYS A 67 8.26 5.62 8.96
CA CYS A 67 7.42 4.99 7.95
C CYS A 67 6.72 6.03 7.07
N VAL A 68 6.77 5.82 5.77
CA VAL A 68 6.03 6.61 4.77
C VAL A 68 5.36 5.66 3.79
N VAL A 69 4.05 5.83 3.57
CA VAL A 69 3.28 4.98 2.65
C VAL A 69 2.53 5.82 1.63
N THR A 70 2.31 5.28 0.44
CA THR A 70 1.46 5.92 -0.55
C THR A 70 -0.01 5.64 -0.26
N LEU A 71 -0.82 6.70 -0.31
CA LEU A 71 -2.25 6.68 -0.10
C LEU A 71 -2.98 7.12 -1.37
N LYS A 72 -4.18 6.58 -1.58
CA LYS A 72 -5.14 7.09 -2.56
C LYS A 72 -6.40 7.58 -1.86
N LYS A 73 -7.06 8.59 -2.42
CA LYS A 73 -8.36 9.05 -1.95
C LYS A 73 -9.43 7.97 -2.17
N ILE A 74 -10.32 7.81 -1.21
CA ILE A 74 -11.48 6.93 -1.36
C ILE A 74 -12.60 7.73 -2.04
N GLU A 75 -13.04 7.29 -3.22
CA GLU A 75 -14.08 7.96 -4.00
C GLU A 75 -15.42 7.21 -3.98
N HIS A 76 -15.43 5.95 -4.39
CA HIS A 76 -16.67 5.18 -4.56
C HIS A 76 -16.92 4.16 -3.45
N GLU A 77 -15.90 3.42 -3.06
CA GLU A 77 -15.99 2.33 -2.07
C GLU A 77 -15.75 2.87 -0.66
N HIS A 78 -16.57 3.86 -0.28
CA HIS A 78 -16.40 4.52 1.01
C HIS A 78 -16.82 3.59 2.17
N PRO A 79 -16.01 3.47 3.26
CA PRO A 79 -16.31 2.57 4.39
C PRO A 79 -17.67 2.81 5.03
N TYR A 80 -18.19 4.05 5.04
CA TYR A 80 -19.51 4.38 5.57
C TYR A 80 -20.67 3.76 4.76
N ARG A 81 -20.40 3.35 3.52
CA ARG A 81 -21.37 2.66 2.66
C ARG A 81 -21.19 1.15 2.63
N ALA A 82 -20.17 0.62 3.33
CA ALA A 82 -19.95 -0.81 3.43
C ALA A 82 -21.09 -1.50 4.20
N LYS A 83 -21.52 -2.65 3.69
CA LYS A 83 -22.62 -3.44 4.25
C LYS A 83 -22.15 -4.87 4.54
N GLU A 84 -22.62 -5.44 5.64
CA GLU A 84 -22.55 -6.87 5.89
C GLU A 84 -23.78 -7.55 5.30
N LEU A 85 -23.60 -8.49 4.39
CA LEU A 85 -24.67 -9.26 3.77
C LEU A 85 -24.86 -10.60 4.48
N ASN A 86 -26.06 -10.89 4.94
CA ASN A 86 -26.47 -12.23 5.35
C ASN A 86 -26.83 -13.05 4.10
N LYS A 87 -25.96 -13.97 3.70
CA LYS A 87 -26.13 -14.79 2.49
C LYS A 87 -27.36 -15.74 2.54
N LYS A 88 -27.90 -16.04 3.72
CA LYS A 88 -29.05 -16.96 3.85
C LYS A 88 -30.38 -16.28 3.51
N ASN A 89 -30.57 -15.06 3.94
CA ASN A 89 -31.84 -14.33 3.77
C ASN A 89 -31.69 -13.03 2.95
N LEU A 90 -30.48 -12.76 2.42
CA LEU A 90 -30.13 -11.59 1.59
C LEU A 90 -30.33 -10.24 2.28
N GLN A 91 -30.60 -10.23 3.57
CA GLN A 91 -30.66 -8.99 4.34
C GLN A 91 -29.26 -8.43 4.56
N PHE A 92 -29.15 -7.11 4.58
CA PHE A 92 -27.88 -6.46 4.87
C PHE A 92 -28.03 -5.38 5.94
N LYS A 93 -26.94 -5.10 6.63
CA LYS A 93 -26.83 -4.04 7.63
C LYS A 93 -25.54 -3.25 7.43
N SER A 94 -25.44 -2.07 8.01
CA SER A 94 -24.20 -1.30 7.98
C SER A 94 -23.06 -2.08 8.64
N PHE A 95 -21.89 -2.07 8.00
CA PHE A 95 -20.67 -2.66 8.58
C PHE A 95 -20.19 -1.86 9.81
N LEU A 96 -20.26 -0.53 9.74
CA LEU A 96 -19.88 0.34 10.86
C LEU A 96 -21.02 0.46 11.86
N LYS A 97 -20.78 -0.03 13.08
CA LYS A 97 -21.80 -0.08 14.14
C LYS A 97 -21.95 1.23 14.92
N ASN A 98 -20.87 2.03 15.01
CA ASN A 98 -20.82 3.21 15.87
C ASN A 98 -20.89 4.53 15.11
N VAL A 99 -21.32 4.47 13.85
CA VAL A 99 -21.46 5.64 12.99
C VAL A 99 -22.88 5.66 12.47
N ASP A 100 -23.59 6.76 12.67
CA ASP A 100 -24.88 7.00 12.06
C ASP A 100 -24.64 7.31 10.57
N VAL A 101 -24.55 6.24 9.77
CA VAL A 101 -24.23 6.34 8.34
C VAL A 101 -25.39 6.88 7.52
N GLU A 102 -26.62 6.84 8.05
CA GLU A 102 -27.83 7.33 7.38
C GLU A 102 -27.82 8.87 7.23
N LYS A 103 -27.01 9.57 8.03
CA LYS A 103 -26.80 11.02 7.89
C LYS A 103 -26.04 11.42 6.63
N PHE A 104 -25.30 10.49 6.01
CA PHE A 104 -24.46 10.75 4.83
C PHE A 104 -25.21 10.35 3.55
N ILE A 105 -26.28 11.07 3.24
CA ILE A 105 -27.15 10.78 2.08
C ILE A 105 -26.41 11.05 0.77
N SER A 106 -25.76 12.20 0.68
CA SER A 106 -25.01 12.61 -0.51
C SER A 106 -23.54 12.17 -0.43
N ARG A 107 -22.92 11.97 -1.60
CA ARG A 107 -21.47 11.69 -1.68
C ARG A 107 -20.63 12.84 -1.12
N GLN A 108 -21.12 14.08 -1.27
CA GLN A 108 -20.44 15.27 -0.79
C GLN A 108 -20.40 15.37 0.75
N ASP A 109 -21.37 14.70 1.43
CA ASP A 109 -21.46 14.68 2.89
C ASP A 109 -20.44 13.71 3.53
N LEU A 110 -19.90 12.80 2.73
CA LEU A 110 -18.95 11.81 3.22
C LEU A 110 -17.61 12.45 3.61
N PRO A 111 -17.02 12.07 4.75
CA PRO A 111 -15.69 12.55 5.15
C PRO A 111 -14.64 12.15 4.12
N LYS A 112 -13.66 13.04 3.92
CA LYS A 112 -12.52 12.73 3.04
C LYS A 112 -11.64 11.68 3.68
N LEU A 113 -11.67 10.47 3.17
CA LEU A 113 -10.86 9.36 3.65
C LEU A 113 -9.86 8.91 2.59
N PHE A 114 -8.82 8.22 3.07
CA PHE A 114 -7.75 7.68 2.25
C PHE A 114 -7.52 6.22 2.62
N CYS A 115 -7.09 5.42 1.65
CA CYS A 115 -6.60 4.06 1.89
C CYS A 115 -5.18 3.92 1.31
N THR A 116 -4.46 2.90 1.75
CA THR A 116 -3.15 2.59 1.16
C THR A 116 -3.32 2.24 -0.32
N SER A 117 -2.50 2.82 -1.19
CA SER A 117 -2.55 2.54 -2.63
C SER A 117 -1.91 1.21 -3.02
N GLY A 118 -1.16 0.58 -2.09
CA GLY A 118 -0.39 -0.62 -2.38
C GLY A 118 0.97 -0.37 -3.06
N GLY A 119 1.21 0.84 -3.57
CA GLY A 119 2.37 1.14 -4.41
C GLY A 119 3.71 1.15 -3.68
N ILE A 120 3.83 1.96 -2.63
CA ILE A 120 5.08 2.09 -1.87
C ILE A 120 4.84 1.99 -0.37
N TYR A 121 5.60 1.12 0.28
CA TYR A 121 5.79 1.07 1.73
C TYR A 121 7.27 1.32 2.02
N ALA A 122 7.59 2.49 2.54
CA ALA A 122 8.95 2.87 2.88
C ALA A 122 9.13 2.90 4.39
N ARG A 123 10.17 2.24 4.90
CA ARG A 123 10.40 2.09 6.34
C ARG A 123 11.86 2.35 6.68
N SER A 124 12.13 2.86 7.89
CA SER A 124 13.48 2.80 8.44
C SER A 124 13.90 1.34 8.61
N PHE A 125 15.18 1.05 8.43
CA PHE A 125 15.70 -0.31 8.64
C PHE A 125 15.47 -0.78 10.08
N THR A 126 15.55 0.16 11.05
CA THR A 126 15.27 -0.10 12.46
C THR A 126 13.82 -0.54 12.70
N LEU A 127 12.84 0.15 12.09
CA LEU A 127 11.44 -0.25 12.18
C LEU A 127 11.21 -1.60 11.52
N LEU A 128 11.78 -1.82 10.32
CA LEU A 128 11.61 -3.07 9.57
C LEU A 128 12.16 -4.27 10.34
N LYS A 129 13.31 -4.14 11.01
CA LYS A 129 13.86 -5.20 11.87
C LYS A 129 12.92 -5.65 12.98
N LYS A 130 12.10 -4.74 13.52
CA LYS A 130 11.14 -5.02 14.61
C LYS A 130 9.87 -5.74 14.13
N PHE A 131 9.68 -5.90 12.82
CA PHE A 131 8.51 -6.59 12.29
C PHE A 131 8.38 -8.02 12.84
N ASN A 132 7.19 -8.36 13.36
CA ASN A 132 6.91 -9.62 14.05
C ASN A 132 5.60 -10.29 13.57
N GLU A 133 5.09 -9.90 12.40
CA GLU A 133 3.87 -10.42 11.76
C GLU A 133 2.54 -10.14 12.52
N LYS A 134 2.57 -9.30 13.57
CA LYS A 134 1.37 -8.95 14.36
C LYS A 134 0.60 -7.76 13.80
N ASP A 135 1.26 -6.93 12.97
CA ASP A 135 0.69 -5.71 12.39
C ASP A 135 1.31 -5.40 11.02
N PHE A 136 0.89 -4.30 10.39
CA PHE A 136 1.42 -3.86 9.09
C PHE A 136 2.81 -3.23 9.15
N ASN A 137 3.45 -3.16 10.33
CA ASN A 137 4.76 -2.53 10.54
C ASN A 137 4.80 -1.07 10.03
N LEU A 138 3.80 -0.29 10.40
CA LEU A 138 3.71 1.12 10.03
C LEU A 138 4.34 2.06 11.10
N GLY A 139 4.75 1.51 12.24
CA GLY A 139 5.25 2.30 13.36
C GLY A 139 4.13 3.07 14.07
N LYS A 140 4.53 4.00 14.96
CA LYS A 140 3.56 4.76 15.78
C LYS A 140 2.97 5.97 15.05
N LYS A 141 3.72 6.58 14.14
CA LYS A 141 3.34 7.82 13.42
C LYS A 141 3.69 7.70 11.93
N PRO A 142 2.98 6.86 11.17
CA PRO A 142 3.23 6.73 9.74
C PRO A 142 2.82 8.01 9.01
N ILE A 143 3.58 8.37 7.98
CA ILE A 143 3.28 9.48 7.09
C ILE A 143 2.63 8.96 5.81
N GLY A 144 1.51 9.56 5.42
CA GLY A 144 0.83 9.28 4.15
C GLY A 144 1.25 10.26 3.05
N VAL A 145 1.64 9.75 1.90
CA VAL A 145 1.83 10.55 0.68
C VAL A 145 0.69 10.22 -0.28
N VAL A 146 -0.19 11.20 -0.50
CA VAL A 146 -1.33 11.02 -1.41
C VAL A 146 -0.82 11.07 -2.85
N VAL A 147 -1.16 10.05 -3.62
CA VAL A 147 -0.88 9.94 -5.06
C VAL A 147 -2.16 10.11 -5.87
N ASP A 148 -2.03 10.46 -7.14
CA ASP A 148 -3.17 10.56 -8.05
C ASP A 148 -3.69 9.18 -8.49
N ASP A 149 -4.88 9.15 -9.11
CA ASP A 149 -5.58 7.91 -9.47
C ASP A 149 -4.78 7.03 -10.43
N ILE A 150 -3.99 7.62 -11.34
CA ILE A 150 -3.16 6.87 -12.27
C ILE A 150 -1.99 6.21 -11.54
N GLU A 151 -1.29 6.98 -10.71
CA GLU A 151 -0.18 6.46 -9.91
C GLU A 151 -0.65 5.40 -8.89
N ALA A 152 -1.93 5.46 -8.49
CA ALA A 152 -2.55 4.52 -7.57
C ALA A 152 -3.09 3.24 -8.22
N ILE A 153 -3.00 3.08 -9.55
CA ILE A 153 -3.42 1.85 -10.23
C ILE A 153 -2.58 0.68 -9.69
N ASN A 154 -3.28 -0.35 -9.18
CA ASN A 154 -2.70 -1.61 -8.73
C ASN A 154 -3.34 -2.76 -9.50
N ILE A 155 -2.54 -3.62 -10.11
CA ILE A 155 -2.96 -4.73 -10.97
C ILE A 155 -3.06 -5.99 -10.12
N ASP A 156 -4.26 -6.31 -9.64
CA ASP A 156 -4.55 -7.53 -8.89
C ASP A 156 -5.38 -8.54 -9.70
N ARG A 157 -6.10 -8.06 -10.74
CA ARG A 157 -7.00 -8.85 -11.60
C ARG A 157 -6.75 -8.51 -13.06
N LEU A 158 -7.22 -9.36 -13.97
CA LEU A 158 -7.09 -9.12 -15.41
C LEU A 158 -7.71 -7.79 -15.85
N ILE A 159 -8.87 -7.43 -15.32
CA ILE A 159 -9.52 -6.14 -15.63
C ILE A 159 -8.67 -4.94 -15.20
N ASP A 160 -7.90 -5.06 -14.13
CA ASP A 160 -6.98 -4.00 -13.69
C ASP A 160 -5.81 -3.86 -14.67
N PHE A 161 -5.37 -4.98 -15.27
CA PHE A 161 -4.35 -4.98 -16.32
C PHE A 161 -4.85 -4.29 -17.59
N ASP A 162 -6.05 -4.65 -18.07
CA ASP A 162 -6.66 -4.03 -19.24
C ASP A 162 -6.84 -2.52 -19.05
N PHE A 163 -7.26 -2.12 -17.84
CA PHE A 163 -7.36 -0.71 -17.47
C PHE A 163 -6.00 -0.01 -17.46
N ALA A 164 -4.98 -0.64 -16.87
CA ALA A 164 -3.62 -0.10 -16.86
C ALA A 164 -3.07 0.06 -18.29
N GLU A 165 -3.29 -0.93 -19.19
CA GLU A 165 -2.89 -0.84 -20.59
C GLU A 165 -3.56 0.32 -21.30
N LEU A 166 -4.87 0.50 -21.11
CA LEU A 166 -5.62 1.62 -21.67
C LEU A 166 -5.07 2.96 -21.19
N MET A 167 -4.80 3.09 -19.88
CA MET A 167 -4.23 4.31 -19.31
C MET A 167 -2.82 4.58 -19.84
N SER A 168 -1.98 3.55 -19.97
CA SER A 168 -0.64 3.67 -20.55
C SER A 168 -0.70 4.25 -21.96
N LYS A 169 -1.57 3.71 -22.82
CA LYS A 169 -1.78 4.20 -24.19
C LYS A 169 -2.30 5.64 -24.22
N LYS A 170 -3.35 5.93 -23.43
CA LYS A 170 -4.02 7.25 -23.39
C LYS A 170 -3.09 8.38 -22.93
N TYR A 171 -2.30 8.12 -21.91
CA TYR A 171 -1.42 9.14 -21.29
C TYR A 171 0.04 9.02 -21.70
N LYS A 172 0.36 8.13 -22.66
CA LYS A 172 1.73 7.86 -23.14
C LYS A 172 2.71 7.58 -22.00
N LEU A 173 2.25 6.84 -21.00
CA LEU A 173 3.06 6.47 -19.84
C LEU A 173 4.06 5.38 -20.26
N ARG A 174 5.32 5.52 -19.81
CA ARG A 174 6.41 4.56 -20.06
C ARG A 174 6.97 4.05 -18.77
#